data_d4c671f81c9b5c1aec8229c04368a5e1
#
_entry.id   d4c671f81c9b5c1aec8229c04368a5e1
#
_cell.length_a   1.000
_cell.length_b   1.000
_cell.length_c   1.000
_cell.angle_alpha   90.00
_cell.angle_beta   90.00
_cell.angle_gamma   90.00
#
_symmetry.space_group_name_H-M   'P 1'
#
loop_
_entity.id
_entity.type
_entity.pdbx_description
1 polymer ?
#
loop_
_entity_poly.entity_id
_entity_poly.type
_entity_poly.pdbx_seq_one_letter_code
_entity_poly.pdbx_strand_id
1 'polypeptide(L)'
;MNKHSVINFFEEFISIPSVSTQKERFSEVLKAADFLKNKLSSLGFKVKLIQEKNQPPLVLAEKFVGGRKTIGIYGHYDVQPEDPISEWKTPPFKLTIKNGKIYGRGVADNKGHIVQNITAIEELIKENNLKNNIIFLIEGEEESASSNFEKYTKKAKDILSKVDVFYLTDVGMIKKNIPTIYYALRGIVYFELRIWIGKNDLHSGSYGNLVLNPAQVLCEFL
;
A
#
# COMPACT_ATOMS: atom_id res chain seq x y z
N MET A 1 18.54 -7.34 17.34
CA MET A 1 17.73 -6.19 16.78
C MET A 1 17.83 -4.97 17.69
N ASN A 2 18.22 -3.81 17.15
CA ASN A 2 18.24 -2.55 17.90
C ASN A 2 16.88 -1.86 17.82
N LYS A 3 16.12 -1.88 18.92
CA LYS A 3 14.75 -1.31 18.99
C LYS A 3 14.72 0.16 18.57
N HIS A 4 15.72 0.96 18.91
CA HIS A 4 15.80 2.37 18.58
C HIS A 4 15.90 2.59 17.06
N SER A 5 16.74 1.80 16.38
CA SER A 5 16.88 1.86 14.92
C SER A 5 15.58 1.52 14.18
N VAL A 6 14.82 0.54 14.69
CA VAL A 6 13.51 0.18 14.10
C VAL A 6 12.49 1.30 14.30
N ILE A 7 12.45 1.91 15.48
CA ILE A 7 11.54 3.03 15.76
C ILE A 7 11.89 4.21 14.86
N ASN A 8 13.16 4.57 14.71
CA ASN A 8 13.57 5.66 13.81
C ASN A 8 13.15 5.40 12.36
N PHE A 9 13.32 4.17 11.88
CA PHE A 9 12.86 3.79 10.54
C PHE A 9 11.34 3.98 10.39
N PHE A 10 10.56 3.58 11.40
CA PHE A 10 9.13 3.83 11.43
C PHE A 10 8.81 5.34 11.42
N GLU A 11 9.45 6.12 12.29
CA GLU A 11 9.21 7.56 12.41
C GLU A 11 9.45 8.29 11.09
N GLU A 12 10.61 8.05 10.48
CA GLU A 12 10.96 8.65 9.20
C GLU A 12 9.97 8.26 8.10
N PHE A 13 9.63 6.96 7.99
CA PHE A 13 8.74 6.49 6.94
C PHE A 13 7.28 6.92 7.13
N ILE A 14 6.78 6.92 8.35
CA ILE A 14 5.41 7.39 8.66
C ILE A 14 5.28 8.90 8.49
N SER A 15 6.35 9.67 8.72
CA SER A 15 6.33 11.13 8.55
C SER A 15 6.10 11.59 7.10
N ILE A 16 6.26 10.72 6.11
CA ILE A 16 6.04 11.03 4.69
C ILE A 16 4.56 10.79 4.35
N PRO A 17 3.75 11.82 4.08
CA PRO A 17 2.33 11.69 3.79
C PRO A 17 2.08 11.26 2.33
N SER A 18 2.49 10.06 1.97
CA SER A 18 2.43 9.51 0.61
C SER A 18 1.01 9.10 0.20
N VAL A 19 0.09 10.05 0.18
CA VAL A 19 -1.32 9.83 -0.18
C VAL A 19 -1.45 9.83 -1.70
N SER A 20 -1.65 8.65 -2.31
CA SER A 20 -1.67 8.47 -3.77
C SER A 20 -2.92 9.05 -4.45
N THR A 21 -4.03 9.15 -3.73
CA THR A 21 -5.30 9.68 -4.23
C THR A 21 -5.32 11.21 -4.35
N GLN A 22 -4.34 11.93 -3.78
CA GLN A 22 -4.23 13.39 -3.77
C GLN A 22 -3.08 13.87 -4.66
N LYS A 23 -3.39 14.52 -5.78
CA LYS A 23 -2.38 14.98 -6.76
C LYS A 23 -1.36 15.95 -6.18
N GLU A 24 -1.77 16.79 -5.25
CA GLU A 24 -0.92 17.75 -4.54
C GLU A 24 0.15 17.09 -3.67
N ARG A 25 -0.07 15.84 -3.28
CA ARG A 25 0.89 15.03 -2.50
C ARG A 25 1.76 14.10 -3.35
N PHE A 26 1.72 14.24 -4.66
CA PHE A 26 2.53 13.39 -5.54
C PHE A 26 4.03 13.44 -5.23
N SER A 27 4.55 14.61 -4.84
CA SER A 27 5.95 14.76 -4.39
C SER A 27 6.27 13.91 -3.15
N GLU A 28 5.33 13.74 -2.24
CA GLU A 28 5.51 12.91 -1.04
C GLU A 28 5.45 11.41 -1.39
N VAL A 29 4.65 11.05 -2.40
CA VAL A 29 4.66 9.67 -2.94
C VAL A 29 6.04 9.34 -3.54
N LEU A 30 6.62 10.25 -4.32
CA LEU A 30 7.97 10.09 -4.87
C LEU A 30 9.03 10.02 -3.75
N LYS A 31 8.91 10.86 -2.74
CA LYS A 31 9.80 10.87 -1.57
C LYS A 31 9.76 9.55 -0.80
N ALA A 32 8.59 8.93 -0.66
CA ALA A 32 8.45 7.62 -0.04
C ALA A 32 9.13 6.51 -0.84
N ALA A 33 9.03 6.55 -2.17
CA ALA A 33 9.74 5.62 -3.05
C ALA A 33 11.26 5.78 -2.96
N ASP A 34 11.76 7.01 -2.97
CA ASP A 34 13.21 7.29 -2.83
C ASP A 34 13.72 6.90 -1.44
N PHE A 35 12.92 7.10 -0.40
CA PHE A 35 13.25 6.65 0.96
C PHE A 35 13.47 5.13 1.00
N LEU A 36 12.55 4.36 0.44
CA LEU A 36 12.66 2.89 0.35
C LEU A 36 13.86 2.46 -0.52
N LYS A 37 14.06 3.11 -1.66
CA LYS A 37 15.22 2.87 -2.52
C LYS A 37 16.53 3.04 -1.74
N ASN A 38 16.67 4.14 -0.99
CA ASN A 38 17.87 4.41 -0.21
C ASN A 38 18.05 3.39 0.91
N LYS A 39 16.98 3.07 1.65
CA LYS A 39 17.03 2.06 2.72
C LYS A 39 17.42 0.69 2.19
N LEU A 40 16.81 0.21 1.11
CA LEU A 40 17.12 -1.09 0.51
C LEU A 40 18.52 -1.12 -0.11
N SER A 41 18.94 -0.02 -0.76
CA SER A 41 20.30 0.08 -1.29
C SER A 41 21.36 0.01 -0.19
N SER A 42 21.12 0.63 0.98
CA SER A 42 22.03 0.56 2.13
C SER A 42 22.20 -0.87 2.68
N LEU A 43 21.22 -1.75 2.44
CA LEU A 43 21.28 -3.18 2.80
C LEU A 43 21.91 -4.06 1.70
N GLY A 44 22.42 -3.43 0.63
CA GLY A 44 23.08 -4.10 -0.47
C GLY A 44 22.12 -4.76 -1.47
N PHE A 45 20.89 -4.26 -1.56
CA PHE A 45 19.97 -4.60 -2.64
C PHE A 45 20.31 -3.79 -3.89
N LYS A 46 20.18 -4.40 -5.06
CA LYS A 46 20.11 -3.69 -6.33
C LYS A 46 18.69 -3.18 -6.52
N VAL A 47 18.51 -1.86 -6.49
CA VAL A 47 17.19 -1.24 -6.53
C VAL A 47 16.95 -0.54 -7.86
N LYS A 48 15.76 -0.74 -8.43
CA LYS A 48 15.27 -0.06 -9.63
C LYS A 48 13.90 0.54 -9.35
N LEU A 49 13.73 1.81 -9.70
CA LEU A 49 12.40 2.44 -9.77
C LEU A 49 11.85 2.25 -11.19
N ILE A 50 10.71 1.62 -11.32
CA ILE A 50 10.01 1.46 -12.59
C ILE A 50 8.86 2.44 -12.58
N GLN A 51 8.90 3.43 -13.46
CA GLN A 51 7.97 4.56 -13.44
C GLN A 51 7.52 4.93 -14.85
N GLU A 52 6.27 5.33 -14.96
CA GLU A 52 5.73 6.10 -16.09
C GLU A 52 5.72 7.59 -15.74
N LYS A 53 5.61 8.43 -16.77
CA LYS A 53 5.58 9.90 -16.57
C LYS A 53 4.40 10.29 -15.67
N ASN A 54 4.69 11.03 -14.61
CA ASN A 54 3.70 11.52 -13.63
C ASN A 54 2.89 10.41 -12.94
N GLN A 55 3.47 9.24 -12.76
CA GLN A 55 2.87 8.13 -12.02
C GLN A 55 3.77 7.72 -10.85
N PRO A 56 3.21 7.18 -9.75
CA PRO A 56 3.99 6.60 -8.67
C PRO A 56 4.90 5.47 -9.16
N PRO A 57 6.19 5.44 -8.78
CA PRO A 57 7.07 4.37 -9.19
C PRO A 57 6.83 3.07 -8.43
N LEU A 58 7.02 1.95 -9.11
CA LEU A 58 7.22 0.66 -8.47
C LEU A 58 8.68 0.56 -7.99
N VAL A 59 8.88 0.25 -6.72
CA VAL A 59 10.21 -0.05 -6.15
C VAL A 59 10.47 -1.55 -6.31
N LEU A 60 11.37 -1.90 -7.19
CA LEU A 60 11.85 -3.27 -7.39
C LEU A 60 13.25 -3.39 -6.83
N ALA A 61 13.44 -4.23 -5.80
CA ALA A 61 14.75 -4.43 -5.18
C ALA A 61 15.10 -5.91 -5.12
N GLU A 62 16.30 -6.27 -5.58
CA GLU A 62 16.77 -7.65 -5.65
C GLU A 62 18.06 -7.86 -4.88
N LYS A 63 18.14 -8.96 -4.13
CA LYS A 63 19.35 -9.44 -3.46
C LYS A 63 19.48 -10.94 -3.64
N PHE A 64 20.42 -11.34 -4.50
CA PHE A 64 20.77 -12.74 -4.75
C PHE A 64 21.96 -13.12 -3.90
N VAL A 65 21.81 -14.19 -3.11
CA VAL A 65 22.83 -14.74 -2.21
C VAL A 65 23.23 -16.18 -2.58
N GLY A 66 22.84 -16.64 -3.78
CA GLY A 66 23.03 -18.04 -4.20
C GLY A 66 22.09 -19.01 -3.48
N GLY A 67 20.98 -18.50 -2.93
CA GLY A 67 20.02 -19.28 -2.15
C GLY A 67 19.22 -20.28 -3.00
N ARG A 68 18.64 -21.28 -2.32
CA ARG A 68 17.86 -22.35 -2.94
C ARG A 68 16.53 -21.85 -3.48
N LYS A 69 15.94 -20.84 -2.83
CA LYS A 69 14.65 -20.27 -3.17
C LYS A 69 14.77 -18.76 -3.35
N THR A 70 13.89 -18.21 -4.16
CA THR A 70 13.70 -16.77 -4.31
C THR A 70 12.34 -16.39 -3.74
N ILE A 71 12.37 -15.57 -2.70
CA ILE A 71 11.17 -15.09 -2.01
C ILE A 71 10.87 -13.68 -2.51
N GLY A 72 9.69 -13.50 -3.09
CA GLY A 72 9.11 -12.20 -3.38
C GLY A 72 8.38 -11.65 -2.15
N ILE A 73 8.60 -10.40 -1.82
CA ILE A 73 7.89 -9.71 -0.75
C ILE A 73 7.15 -8.53 -1.37
N TYR A 74 5.83 -8.57 -1.31
CA TYR A 74 4.97 -7.52 -1.80
C TYR A 74 4.54 -6.58 -0.68
N GLY A 75 4.35 -5.32 -1.02
CA GLY A 75 3.74 -4.29 -0.20
C GLY A 75 3.46 -3.02 -0.98
N HIS A 76 2.84 -2.03 -0.33
CA HIS A 76 2.63 -0.71 -0.92
C HIS A 76 3.05 0.40 0.05
N TYR A 77 3.59 1.49 -0.50
CA TYR A 77 4.12 2.61 0.29
C TYR A 77 3.19 3.84 0.29
N ASP A 78 2.15 3.82 -0.51
CA ASP A 78 1.11 4.82 -0.44
C ASP A 78 0.13 4.54 0.71
N VAL A 79 -0.68 5.53 1.03
CA VAL A 79 -1.62 5.47 2.14
C VAL A 79 -2.89 6.24 1.80
N GLN A 80 -4.00 5.88 2.47
CA GLN A 80 -5.25 6.64 2.42
C GLN A 80 -5.09 8.04 3.02
N PRO A 81 -5.93 9.01 2.62
CA PRO A 81 -6.04 10.31 3.29
C PRO A 81 -6.31 10.18 4.79
N GLU A 82 -5.92 11.19 5.53
CA GLU A 82 -6.18 11.29 6.96
C GLU A 82 -7.57 11.79 7.32
N ASP A 83 -8.41 12.06 6.36
CA ASP A 83 -9.77 12.58 6.61
C ASP A 83 -10.69 11.54 7.25
N PRO A 84 -11.59 11.97 8.17
CA PRO A 84 -11.66 13.30 8.77
C PRO A 84 -10.64 13.49 9.90
N ILE A 85 -9.86 14.55 9.81
CA ILE A 85 -8.76 14.82 10.75
C ILE A 85 -9.23 14.95 12.20
N SER A 86 -10.48 15.36 12.41
CA SER A 86 -11.09 15.53 13.73
C SER A 86 -11.27 14.23 14.52
N GLU A 87 -11.25 13.08 13.87
CA GLU A 87 -11.39 11.77 14.51
C GLU A 87 -10.04 11.20 15.00
N TRP A 88 -8.92 11.79 14.56
CA TRP A 88 -7.61 11.34 14.99
C TRP A 88 -7.31 11.77 16.43
N LYS A 89 -6.93 10.79 17.25
CA LYS A 89 -6.49 11.00 18.64
C LYS A 89 -4.99 11.33 18.76
N THR A 90 -4.25 11.13 17.68
CA THR A 90 -2.82 11.43 17.54
C THR A 90 -2.57 11.98 16.15
N PRO A 91 -1.53 12.80 15.93
CA PRO A 91 -1.24 13.30 14.59
C PRO A 91 -1.01 12.14 13.59
N PRO A 92 -1.72 12.11 12.44
CA PRO A 92 -1.69 10.96 11.54
C PRO A 92 -0.30 10.64 10.95
N PHE A 93 0.49 11.65 10.60
CA PHE A 93 1.83 11.49 10.02
C PHE A 93 2.96 11.73 11.06
N LYS A 94 2.68 11.42 12.31
CA LYS A 94 3.67 11.41 13.40
C LYS A 94 3.54 10.12 14.17
N LEU A 95 4.58 9.29 14.15
CA LEU A 95 4.59 8.05 14.90
C LEU A 95 4.32 8.33 16.39
N THR A 96 3.28 7.73 16.93
CA THR A 96 2.95 7.86 18.36
C THR A 96 2.96 6.51 19.02
N ILE A 97 3.77 6.34 20.05
CA ILE A 97 3.83 5.10 20.84
C ILE A 97 3.11 5.34 22.17
N LYS A 98 2.00 4.62 22.41
CA LYS A 98 1.20 4.74 23.62
C LYS A 98 0.70 3.37 24.06
N ASN A 99 0.86 3.04 25.35
CA ASN A 99 0.38 1.78 25.93
C ASN A 99 0.84 0.52 25.17
N GLY A 100 2.10 0.50 24.71
CA GLY A 100 2.68 -0.61 23.96
C GLY A 100 2.12 -0.80 22.54
N LYS A 101 1.40 0.20 22.02
CA LYS A 101 0.87 0.23 20.65
C LYS A 101 1.48 1.40 19.88
N ILE A 102 1.56 1.25 18.58
CA ILE A 102 2.05 2.25 17.64
C ILE A 102 0.85 2.79 16.84
N TYR A 103 0.78 4.12 16.71
CA TYR A 103 -0.29 4.82 16.00
C TYR A 103 0.31 5.75 14.94
N GLY A 104 -0.37 5.84 13.81
CA GLY A 104 -0.06 6.69 12.68
C GLY A 104 -0.69 6.16 11.40
N ARG A 105 -0.93 7.01 10.40
CA ARG A 105 -1.41 6.60 9.07
C ARG A 105 -0.34 5.73 8.39
N GLY A 106 -0.72 4.55 7.89
CA GLY A 106 0.20 3.61 7.28
C GLY A 106 0.88 2.63 8.26
N VAL A 107 0.70 2.77 9.58
CA VAL A 107 1.31 1.85 10.57
C VAL A 107 0.78 0.42 10.42
N ALA A 108 -0.49 0.26 10.10
CA ALA A 108 -1.09 -1.06 9.89
C ALA A 108 -1.25 -1.40 8.40
N ASP A 109 -1.29 -0.39 7.54
CA ASP A 109 -1.62 -0.49 6.14
C ASP A 109 -0.85 0.58 5.33
N ASN A 110 0.24 0.26 4.64
CA ASN A 110 1.01 -1.01 4.66
C ASN A 110 2.46 -0.75 5.07
N LYS A 111 2.85 0.55 5.32
CA LYS A 111 4.22 0.95 5.69
C LYS A 111 4.78 0.18 6.89
N GLY A 112 3.93 -0.11 7.86
CA GLY A 112 4.34 -0.88 9.03
C GLY A 112 4.79 -2.29 8.68
N HIS A 113 4.10 -2.97 7.78
CA HIS A 113 4.49 -4.29 7.30
C HIS A 113 5.79 -4.23 6.48
N ILE A 114 5.96 -3.18 5.65
CA ILE A 114 7.22 -2.95 4.93
C ILE A 114 8.39 -2.81 5.92
N VAL A 115 8.23 -2.00 6.98
CA VAL A 115 9.26 -1.83 8.01
C VAL A 115 9.58 -3.16 8.69
N GLN A 116 8.56 -3.96 9.04
CA GLN A 116 8.74 -5.29 9.63
C GLN A 116 9.54 -6.22 8.70
N ASN A 117 9.15 -6.31 7.43
CA ASN A 117 9.81 -7.15 6.45
C ASN A 117 11.26 -6.74 6.21
N ILE A 118 11.51 -5.46 5.98
CA ILE A 118 12.87 -4.94 5.77
C ILE A 118 13.72 -5.16 7.00
N THR A 119 13.19 -4.93 8.21
CA THR A 119 13.90 -5.15 9.46
C THR A 119 14.26 -6.62 9.66
N ALA A 120 13.33 -7.54 9.38
CA ALA A 120 13.60 -8.97 9.48
C ALA A 120 14.75 -9.41 8.54
N ILE A 121 14.72 -8.93 7.30
CA ILE A 121 15.79 -9.22 6.32
C ILE A 121 17.11 -8.56 6.74
N GLU A 122 17.09 -7.32 7.25
CA GLU A 122 18.28 -6.62 7.76
C GLU A 122 18.97 -7.42 8.88
N GLU A 123 18.20 -7.99 9.82
CA GLU A 123 18.77 -8.81 10.90
C GLU A 123 19.38 -10.11 10.34
N LEU A 124 18.70 -10.78 9.40
CA LEU A 124 19.25 -11.97 8.73
C LEU A 124 20.57 -11.67 7.98
N ILE A 125 20.68 -10.48 7.38
CA ILE A 125 21.92 -10.04 6.71
C ILE A 125 23.02 -9.81 7.76
N LYS A 126 22.74 -9.10 8.85
CA LYS A 126 23.70 -8.82 9.93
C LYS A 126 24.23 -10.09 10.59
N GLU A 127 23.37 -11.09 10.76
CA GLU A 127 23.72 -12.39 11.33
C GLU A 127 24.38 -13.33 10.31
N ASN A 128 24.62 -12.89 9.07
CA ASN A 128 25.09 -13.73 7.97
C ASN A 128 24.25 -15.01 7.78
N ASN A 129 22.94 -14.88 8.01
CA ASN A 129 21.98 -15.99 8.03
C ASN A 129 20.89 -15.88 6.95
N LEU A 130 21.03 -14.98 5.99
CA LEU A 130 20.13 -14.90 4.85
C LEU A 130 20.41 -16.07 3.89
N LYS A 131 19.49 -17.04 3.84
CA LYS A 131 19.65 -18.31 3.09
C LYS A 131 18.96 -18.29 1.73
N ASN A 132 18.05 -17.36 1.49
CA ASN A 132 17.24 -17.28 0.27
C ASN A 132 17.50 -15.97 -0.45
N ASN A 133 17.30 -15.97 -1.76
CA ASN A 133 17.26 -14.74 -2.54
C ASN A 133 16.00 -13.95 -2.18
N ILE A 134 16.08 -12.64 -2.14
CA ILE A 134 14.95 -11.77 -1.80
C ILE A 134 14.70 -10.78 -2.94
N ILE A 135 13.44 -10.65 -3.30
CA ILE A 135 12.93 -9.63 -4.21
C ILE A 135 11.83 -8.85 -3.50
N PHE A 136 12.02 -7.54 -3.31
CA PHE A 136 10.94 -6.66 -2.90
C PHE A 136 10.24 -6.08 -4.12
N LEU A 137 8.92 -6.11 -4.10
CA LEU A 137 8.01 -5.54 -5.08
C LEU A 137 7.06 -4.61 -4.33
N ILE A 138 7.35 -3.30 -4.32
CA ILE A 138 6.61 -2.36 -3.49
C ILE A 138 6.04 -1.25 -4.38
N GLU A 139 4.71 -1.16 -4.46
CA GLU A 139 4.01 -0.18 -5.28
C GLU A 139 3.59 1.08 -4.51
N GLY A 140 3.15 2.10 -5.24
CA GLY A 140 2.70 3.36 -4.67
C GLY A 140 1.33 3.81 -5.14
N GLU A 141 0.48 2.89 -5.57
CA GLU A 141 -0.86 3.13 -6.13
C GLU A 141 -1.91 2.14 -5.61
N GLU A 142 -1.62 1.34 -4.59
CA GLU A 142 -2.55 0.33 -4.10
C GLU A 142 -3.86 0.98 -3.66
N GLU A 143 -3.76 2.05 -2.92
CA GLU A 143 -4.88 2.83 -2.39
C GLU A 143 -5.62 3.68 -3.46
N SER A 144 -5.14 3.64 -4.69
CA SER A 144 -5.74 4.29 -5.88
C SER A 144 -5.96 3.33 -7.05
N ALA A 145 -6.18 2.03 -6.73
CA ALA A 145 -6.55 0.95 -7.65
C ALA A 145 -5.42 0.40 -8.54
N SER A 146 -4.13 0.59 -8.19
CA SER A 146 -2.96 -0.05 -8.82
C SER A 146 -2.94 0.03 -10.36
N SER A 147 -3.33 1.16 -10.92
CA SER A 147 -3.60 1.32 -12.37
C SER A 147 -2.40 0.98 -13.27
N ASN A 148 -1.17 1.15 -12.77
CA ASN A 148 0.04 0.88 -13.53
C ASN A 148 0.73 -0.44 -13.13
N PHE A 149 0.25 -1.13 -12.11
CA PHE A 149 0.91 -2.31 -11.54
C PHE A 149 1.15 -3.41 -12.57
N GLU A 150 0.14 -3.76 -13.37
CA GLU A 150 0.27 -4.75 -14.43
C GLU A 150 1.35 -4.36 -15.46
N LYS A 151 1.41 -3.10 -15.85
CA LYS A 151 2.41 -2.59 -16.78
C LYS A 151 3.83 -2.66 -16.19
N TYR A 152 3.97 -2.33 -14.91
CA TYR A 152 5.25 -2.37 -14.21
C TYR A 152 5.74 -3.79 -13.99
N THR A 153 4.86 -4.71 -13.62
CA THR A 153 5.22 -6.12 -13.47
C THR A 153 5.59 -6.78 -14.78
N LYS A 154 4.96 -6.42 -15.90
CA LYS A 154 5.40 -6.82 -17.24
C LYS A 154 6.82 -6.36 -17.56
N LYS A 155 7.20 -5.11 -17.19
CA LYS A 155 8.58 -4.60 -17.36
C LYS A 155 9.59 -5.29 -16.42
N ALA A 156 9.12 -5.85 -15.32
CA ALA A 156 9.94 -6.59 -14.34
C ALA A 156 9.91 -8.11 -14.55
N LYS A 157 9.28 -8.60 -15.60
CA LYS A 157 9.00 -10.04 -15.82
C LYS A 157 10.24 -10.92 -15.66
N ASP A 158 11.38 -10.53 -16.20
CA ASP A 158 12.62 -11.33 -16.15
C ASP A 158 13.15 -11.52 -14.71
N ILE A 159 12.85 -10.59 -13.82
CA ILE A 159 13.20 -10.68 -12.39
C ILE A 159 12.11 -11.44 -11.65
N LEU A 160 10.86 -11.09 -11.86
CA LEU A 160 9.72 -11.68 -11.17
C LEU A 160 9.52 -13.17 -11.51
N SER A 161 9.89 -13.61 -12.72
CA SER A 161 9.86 -15.03 -13.10
C SER A 161 10.80 -15.93 -12.29
N LYS A 162 11.74 -15.34 -11.53
CA LYS A 162 12.66 -16.07 -10.64
C LYS A 162 12.07 -16.33 -9.26
N VAL A 163 10.91 -15.73 -8.95
CA VAL A 163 10.27 -15.87 -7.64
C VAL A 163 9.59 -17.22 -7.52
N ASP A 164 9.95 -17.98 -6.51
CA ASP A 164 9.31 -19.27 -6.17
C ASP A 164 8.01 -19.06 -5.38
N VAL A 165 7.97 -18.04 -4.50
CA VAL A 165 6.81 -17.76 -3.65
C VAL A 165 6.76 -16.27 -3.31
N PHE A 166 5.56 -15.69 -3.37
CA PHE A 166 5.30 -14.33 -2.88
C PHE A 166 4.74 -14.35 -1.47
N TYR A 167 5.28 -13.45 -0.65
CA TYR A 167 4.81 -13.14 0.68
C TYR A 167 4.07 -11.79 0.63
N LEU A 168 2.77 -11.82 0.87
CA LEU A 168 1.93 -10.65 0.96
C LEU A 168 1.57 -10.45 2.44
N THR A 169 2.09 -9.39 3.04
CA THR A 169 1.90 -9.13 4.47
C THR A 169 0.84 -8.07 4.74
N ASP A 170 0.07 -7.74 3.73
CA ASP A 170 -1.00 -6.75 3.81
C ASP A 170 -2.29 -7.32 4.42
N VAL A 171 -2.14 -7.90 5.58
CA VAL A 171 -3.22 -8.55 6.34
C VAL A 171 -2.97 -8.44 7.84
N GLY A 172 -4.06 -8.37 8.61
CA GLY A 172 -3.98 -8.40 10.08
C GLY A 172 -3.93 -9.82 10.64
N MET A 173 -3.64 -9.95 11.92
CA MET A 173 -3.85 -11.19 12.67
C MET A 173 -5.33 -11.31 13.05
N ILE A 174 -5.89 -12.52 13.01
CA ILE A 174 -7.27 -12.80 13.48
C ILE A 174 -7.45 -12.37 14.94
N LYS A 175 -6.44 -12.58 15.76
CA LYS A 175 -6.40 -12.17 17.16
C LYS A 175 -4.97 -11.91 17.61
N LYS A 176 -4.81 -11.01 18.59
CA LYS A 176 -3.49 -10.71 19.18
C LYS A 176 -2.77 -11.99 19.58
N ASN A 177 -1.50 -12.11 19.18
CA ASN A 177 -0.62 -13.26 19.43
C ASN A 177 -1.07 -14.59 18.80
N ILE A 178 -1.95 -14.56 17.81
CA ILE A 178 -2.27 -15.74 17.00
C ILE A 178 -1.68 -15.53 15.62
N PRO A 179 -0.53 -16.16 15.30
CA PRO A 179 0.04 -16.13 13.96
C PRO A 179 -1.01 -16.66 12.96
N THR A 180 -1.20 -15.93 11.88
CA THR A 180 -2.25 -16.22 10.90
C THR A 180 -1.64 -16.22 9.52
N ILE A 181 -1.94 -17.24 8.73
CA ILE A 181 -1.63 -17.32 7.31
C ILE A 181 -2.95 -17.36 6.53
N TYR A 182 -3.19 -16.34 5.72
CA TYR A 182 -4.28 -16.33 4.77
C TYR A 182 -3.81 -17.00 3.48
N TYR A 183 -4.47 -18.07 3.07
CA TYR A 183 -4.12 -18.83 1.87
C TYR A 183 -5.12 -18.65 0.73
N ALA A 184 -6.16 -17.84 0.95
CA ALA A 184 -7.15 -17.49 -0.04
C ALA A 184 -7.72 -16.10 0.24
N LEU A 185 -8.15 -15.40 -0.79
CA LEU A 185 -8.80 -14.11 -0.73
C LEU A 185 -10.23 -14.23 -1.25
N ARG A 186 -11.11 -13.35 -0.77
CA ARG A 186 -12.45 -13.20 -1.33
C ARG A 186 -12.35 -12.39 -2.63
N GLY A 187 -13.18 -12.73 -3.60
CA GLY A 187 -13.38 -11.86 -4.76
C GLY A 187 -14.14 -10.60 -4.38
N ILE A 188 -13.98 -9.57 -5.17
CA ILE A 188 -14.75 -8.32 -5.08
C ILE A 188 -15.39 -8.03 -6.44
N VAL A 189 -16.62 -7.55 -6.39
CA VAL A 189 -17.31 -6.95 -7.54
C VAL A 189 -17.74 -5.55 -7.12
N TYR A 190 -17.27 -4.55 -7.82
CA TYR A 190 -17.65 -3.16 -7.62
C TYR A 190 -18.41 -2.66 -8.84
N PHE A 191 -19.53 -2.00 -8.63
CA PHE A 191 -20.28 -1.35 -9.69
C PHE A 191 -20.89 -0.05 -9.19
N GLU A 192 -21.05 0.90 -10.10
CA GLU A 192 -21.73 2.16 -9.89
C GLU A 192 -23.01 2.17 -10.73
N LEU A 193 -24.14 2.43 -10.10
CA LEU A 193 -25.41 2.58 -10.78
C LEU A 193 -25.81 4.06 -10.84
N ARG A 194 -26.00 4.57 -12.05
CA ARG A 194 -26.45 5.94 -12.29
C ARG A 194 -27.79 5.92 -13.01
N ILE A 195 -28.73 6.71 -12.52
CA ILE A 195 -30.07 6.84 -13.10
C ILE A 195 -30.29 8.28 -13.52
N TRP A 196 -30.65 8.47 -14.79
CA TRP A 196 -31.02 9.77 -15.35
C TRP A 196 -32.44 9.73 -15.85
N ILE A 197 -33.24 10.72 -15.43
CA ILE A 197 -34.62 10.93 -15.94
C ILE A 197 -34.71 12.34 -16.51
N GLY A 198 -34.37 12.47 -17.80
CA GLY A 198 -34.31 13.74 -18.48
C GLY A 198 -32.92 14.36 -18.58
N LYS A 199 -32.84 15.47 -19.34
CA LYS A 199 -31.58 16.18 -19.60
C LYS A 199 -31.25 17.27 -18.58
N ASN A 200 -32.28 17.78 -17.89
CA ASN A 200 -32.19 18.89 -16.94
C ASN A 200 -32.95 18.56 -15.67
N ASP A 201 -32.64 19.25 -14.61
CA ASP A 201 -33.39 19.20 -13.36
C ASP A 201 -34.80 19.75 -13.58
N LEU A 202 -35.80 19.10 -12.99
CA LEU A 202 -37.19 19.44 -13.09
C LEU A 202 -37.74 19.90 -11.75
N HIS A 203 -38.53 20.98 -11.78
CA HIS A 203 -39.18 21.50 -10.58
C HIS A 203 -40.24 20.51 -10.07
N SER A 204 -40.09 20.01 -8.87
CA SER A 204 -40.95 18.98 -8.27
C SER A 204 -42.44 19.42 -8.17
N GLY A 205 -42.70 20.68 -7.91
CA GLY A 205 -44.06 21.24 -7.86
C GLY A 205 -44.80 21.25 -9.20
N SER A 206 -44.04 21.25 -10.31
CA SER A 206 -44.63 21.27 -11.67
C SER A 206 -44.65 19.89 -12.33
N TYR A 207 -43.68 19.03 -11.99
CA TYR A 207 -43.48 17.76 -12.67
C TYR A 207 -43.63 16.53 -11.73
N GLY A 208 -43.88 16.75 -10.43
CA GLY A 208 -44.17 15.67 -9.48
C GLY A 208 -45.33 14.81 -9.99
N ASN A 209 -45.15 13.48 -9.92
CA ASN A 209 -46.09 12.46 -10.47
C ASN A 209 -46.29 12.46 -11.99
N LEU A 210 -45.72 13.43 -12.74
CA LEU A 210 -45.75 13.44 -14.19
C LEU A 210 -44.52 12.74 -14.81
N VAL A 211 -43.40 12.80 -14.12
CA VAL A 211 -42.18 12.12 -14.51
C VAL A 211 -41.65 11.27 -13.31
N LEU A 212 -40.96 10.21 -13.64
CA LEU A 212 -40.35 9.33 -12.61
C LEU A 212 -39.32 10.11 -11.78
N ASN A 213 -39.29 9.81 -10.49
CA ASN A 213 -38.23 10.32 -9.62
C ASN A 213 -37.02 9.35 -9.65
N PRO A 214 -35.81 9.80 -10.03
CA PRO A 214 -34.66 8.92 -10.13
C PRO A 214 -34.28 8.22 -8.78
N ALA A 215 -34.54 8.88 -7.66
CA ALA A 215 -34.33 8.25 -6.36
C ALA A 215 -35.32 7.11 -6.09
N GLN A 216 -36.57 7.29 -6.47
CA GLN A 216 -37.59 6.23 -6.37
C GLN A 216 -37.24 5.04 -7.28
N VAL A 217 -36.87 5.28 -8.53
CA VAL A 217 -36.45 4.22 -9.45
C VAL A 217 -35.23 3.47 -8.92
N LEU A 218 -34.27 4.17 -8.30
CA LEU A 218 -33.12 3.53 -7.68
C LEU A 218 -33.53 2.63 -6.50
N CYS A 219 -34.43 3.11 -5.64
CA CYS A 219 -34.94 2.32 -4.51
C CYS A 219 -35.77 1.09 -4.96
N GLU A 220 -36.49 1.20 -6.07
CA GLU A 220 -37.24 0.07 -6.63
C GLU A 220 -36.35 -0.96 -7.32
N PHE A 221 -35.16 -0.53 -7.80
CA PHE A 221 -34.17 -1.40 -8.42
C PHE A 221 -33.37 -2.21 -7.40
N LEU A 222 -33.06 -1.63 -6.22
CA LEU A 222 -32.26 -2.27 -5.16
C LEU A 222 -33.11 -3.19 -4.28
#